data_d1f8bcb33484fa05319dc403b7547872
#
_entry.id   d1f8bcb33484fa05319dc403b7547872
#
_cell.length_a   1.000
_cell.length_b   1.000
_cell.length_c   1.000
_cell.angle_alpha   90.00
_cell.angle_beta   90.00
_cell.angle_gamma   90.00
#
_symmetry.space_group_name_H-M   'P 1'
#
loop_
_entity.id
_entity.type
_entity.pdbx_description
1 polymer ?
#
loop_
_entity_poly.entity_id
_entity_poly.type
_entity_poly.pdbx_seq_one_letter_code
_entity_poly.pdbx_strand_id
1 'polypeptide(L)'
;MPTFFAPRARLPQGWADDVVFDVDEAGYLTNVQAGMKRGDAELLNGAVVGGMGDLHSHAFQRAMAGLGETARPGEDDFWSWREVMYAFLAKLGPRELEAVATQLYVELAKHGFTSIAEFHYVHADLKGQPYETVTEMSDRLIASAAAAGIGITILPVVYRTSGFGAKPPTEGQKRFTIPEDTFNDLYERLARRHRNDPNVRVGIAPHSLRAVPPADLTRAIELARKFDKTAPIHIHISEQPKEVADCKAWSGTTPIDWLYANAAVDENWCLVHATHATPGEVTLIANSKAVAGICPTTEANLGDGIFPLPEFFAQGGRIGVGTDSNVCTSPVEELRWLEYGLRLTRGQRNVVSRAVGGSTGGFLLDQAVIGGAQAGGRKTGRLEKGWRADFVVLDRDHAALTGRDGEHLIDSWLFAGNSNPVRDVVIGGDWIVREFHHRHEDQAKADYLKAMTKLRG
;
A
#
# COMPACT_ATOMS: atom_id res chain seq x y z
N MET A 1 12.03 23.11 15.85
CA MET A 1 12.26 21.91 15.05
C MET A 1 12.56 20.77 16.02
N PRO A 2 11.84 19.67 15.95
CA PRO A 2 12.07 18.55 16.85
C PRO A 2 13.39 17.86 16.54
N THR A 3 14.09 17.42 17.60
CA THR A 3 15.29 16.59 17.52
C THR A 3 15.03 15.32 18.28
N PHE A 4 15.31 14.16 17.66
CA PHE A 4 15.10 12.83 18.23
C PHE A 4 16.45 12.14 18.47
N PHE A 5 16.47 11.27 19.47
CA PHE A 5 17.62 10.42 19.78
C PHE A 5 17.19 8.96 19.86
N ALA A 6 17.87 8.11 19.09
CA ALA A 6 17.71 6.66 19.14
C ALA A 6 18.97 6.01 19.72
N PRO A 7 18.89 5.23 20.82
CA PRO A 7 20.00 4.45 21.30
C PRO A 7 20.52 3.43 20.27
N ARG A 8 19.63 2.95 19.39
CA ARG A 8 19.94 2.02 18.32
C ARG A 8 19.04 2.31 17.12
N ALA A 9 19.60 2.51 15.92
CA ALA A 9 18.84 2.75 14.70
C ALA A 9 19.41 1.98 13.50
N ARG A 10 18.51 1.49 12.63
CA ARG A 10 18.89 0.88 11.35
C ARG A 10 18.90 1.95 10.26
N LEU A 11 20.09 2.41 9.93
CA LEU A 11 20.35 3.37 8.87
C LEU A 11 20.57 2.67 7.52
N PRO A 12 20.60 3.38 6.39
CA PRO A 12 20.88 2.77 5.08
C PRO A 12 22.21 2.00 5.00
N GLN A 13 23.18 2.36 5.85
CA GLN A 13 24.50 1.72 5.92
C GLN A 13 24.57 0.56 6.94
N GLY A 14 23.47 0.29 7.62
CA GLY A 14 23.37 -0.73 8.67
C GLY A 14 23.03 -0.14 10.04
N TRP A 15 23.14 -0.97 11.08
CA TRP A 15 22.83 -0.57 12.45
C TRP A 15 23.87 0.37 13.03
N ALA A 16 23.41 1.41 13.69
CA ALA A 16 24.24 2.41 14.38
C ALA A 16 23.71 2.68 15.79
N ASP A 17 24.63 3.04 16.70
CA ASP A 17 24.31 3.41 18.07
C ASP A 17 24.30 4.94 18.23
N ASP A 18 23.51 5.40 19.21
CA ASP A 18 23.46 6.79 19.63
C ASP A 18 23.22 7.77 18.48
N VAL A 19 22.10 7.58 17.76
CA VAL A 19 21.78 8.36 16.56
C VAL A 19 20.89 9.55 16.91
N VAL A 20 21.31 10.74 16.50
CA VAL A 20 20.51 11.98 16.56
C VAL A 20 19.92 12.28 15.18
N PHE A 21 18.66 12.69 15.18
CA PHE A 21 17.89 13.08 14.00
C PHE A 21 17.33 14.48 14.20
N ASP A 22 17.64 15.42 13.29
CA ASP A 22 17.02 16.75 13.27
C ASP A 22 15.96 16.80 12.17
N VAL A 23 14.80 17.37 12.48
CA VAL A 23 13.62 17.40 11.59
C VAL A 23 13.23 18.85 11.32
N ASP A 24 12.91 19.17 10.05
CA ASP A 24 12.40 20.49 9.67
C ASP A 24 10.89 20.63 9.92
N GLU A 25 10.34 21.84 9.66
CA GLU A 25 8.92 22.14 9.83
C GLU A 25 8.01 21.36 8.86
N ALA A 26 8.55 20.90 7.73
CA ALA A 26 7.82 20.09 6.76
C ALA A 26 7.90 18.58 7.08
N GLY A 27 8.59 18.19 8.16
CA GLY A 27 8.72 16.82 8.62
C GLY A 27 9.80 15.99 7.91
N TYR A 28 10.83 16.64 7.34
CA TYR A 28 11.95 15.96 6.69
C TYR A 28 13.21 15.99 7.56
N LEU A 29 14.00 14.92 7.48
CA LEU A 29 15.30 14.82 8.14
C LEU A 29 16.29 15.79 7.52
N THR A 30 16.81 16.71 8.30
CA THR A 30 17.86 17.66 7.92
C THR A 30 19.24 17.19 8.29
N ASN A 31 19.32 16.34 9.32
CA ASN A 31 20.55 15.75 9.82
C ASN A 31 20.30 14.35 10.39
N VAL A 32 21.27 13.45 10.21
CA VAL A 32 21.31 12.10 10.82
C VAL A 32 22.75 11.81 11.21
N GLN A 33 23.02 11.70 12.50
CA GLN A 33 24.36 11.51 13.02
C GLN A 33 24.41 10.42 14.08
N ALA A 34 25.30 9.44 13.90
CA ALA A 34 25.58 8.38 14.86
C ALA A 34 26.70 8.77 15.84
N GLY A 35 26.76 8.10 17.00
CA GLY A 35 27.79 8.32 18.03
C GLY A 35 27.61 9.64 18.80
N MET A 36 26.41 10.18 18.83
CA MET A 36 26.09 11.48 19.46
C MET A 36 25.53 11.30 20.87
N LYS A 37 25.77 12.28 21.72
CA LYS A 37 25.07 12.35 23.02
C LYS A 37 23.64 12.83 22.79
N ARG A 38 22.72 12.31 23.59
CA ARG A 38 21.30 12.65 23.52
C ARG A 38 21.03 14.17 23.65
N GLY A 39 21.70 14.85 24.58
CA GLY A 39 21.37 16.22 24.91
C GLY A 39 19.89 16.39 25.30
N ASP A 40 19.22 17.41 24.71
CA ASP A 40 17.79 17.69 24.92
C ASP A 40 16.88 16.98 23.91
N ALA A 41 17.43 16.10 23.07
CA ALA A 41 16.63 15.38 22.05
C ALA A 41 15.60 14.43 22.69
N GLU A 42 14.43 14.31 22.04
CA GLU A 42 13.39 13.38 22.46
C GLU A 42 13.85 11.93 22.26
N LEU A 43 13.63 11.10 23.27
CA LEU A 43 14.07 9.71 23.24
C LEU A 43 13.10 8.82 22.45
N LEU A 44 13.60 8.16 21.42
CA LEU A 44 12.98 7.01 20.77
C LEU A 44 13.41 5.75 21.54
N ASN A 45 12.60 5.34 22.53
CA ASN A 45 12.98 4.33 23.52
C ASN A 45 12.86 2.90 22.97
N GLY A 46 13.78 2.49 22.10
CA GLY A 46 13.80 1.16 21.51
C GLY A 46 14.81 1.01 20.38
N ALA A 47 14.60 0.02 19.54
CA ALA A 47 15.33 -0.12 18.28
C ALA A 47 14.54 0.57 17.18
N VAL A 48 15.15 1.54 16.50
CA VAL A 48 14.48 2.37 15.50
C VAL A 48 14.75 1.86 14.09
N VAL A 49 13.68 1.67 13.34
CA VAL A 49 13.71 1.39 11.90
C VAL A 49 12.88 2.42 11.15
N GLY A 50 13.07 2.53 9.84
CA GLY A 50 12.22 3.35 9.00
C GLY A 50 10.82 2.78 8.85
N GLY A 51 9.81 3.64 8.75
CA GLY A 51 8.43 3.24 8.53
C GLY A 51 8.21 2.67 7.13
N MET A 52 7.27 1.75 6.98
CA MET A 52 6.92 1.18 5.68
C MET A 52 5.78 1.94 5.00
N GLY A 53 5.80 1.98 3.67
CA GLY A 53 4.65 2.41 2.87
C GLY A 53 3.78 1.20 2.51
N ASP A 54 2.50 1.26 2.84
CA ASP A 54 1.48 0.40 2.26
C ASP A 54 1.23 0.84 0.81
N LEU A 55 1.70 0.05 -0.15
CA LEU A 55 1.67 0.52 -1.55
C LEU A 55 0.34 0.34 -2.25
N HIS A 56 -0.61 -0.38 -1.65
CA HIS A 56 -1.91 -0.66 -2.26
C HIS A 56 -2.97 -0.99 -1.23
N SER A 57 -4.06 -0.24 -1.25
CA SER A 57 -5.19 -0.43 -0.34
C SER A 57 -6.50 0.01 -0.97
N HIS A 58 -7.57 -0.67 -0.57
CA HIS A 58 -8.96 -0.29 -0.77
C HIS A 58 -9.61 -0.13 0.60
N ALA A 59 -9.51 1.03 1.23
CA ALA A 59 -9.86 1.23 2.63
C ALA A 59 -11.28 0.74 3.00
N PHE A 60 -12.26 0.92 2.11
CA PHE A 60 -13.63 0.51 2.38
C PHE A 60 -13.78 -1.01 2.60
N GLN A 61 -12.89 -1.82 2.02
CA GLN A 61 -12.94 -3.28 2.14
C GLN A 61 -12.61 -3.77 3.55
N ARG A 62 -11.92 -2.95 4.37
CA ARG A 62 -11.71 -3.28 5.80
C ARG A 62 -13.00 -3.64 6.53
N ALA A 63 -14.09 -2.98 6.19
CA ALA A 63 -15.39 -3.21 6.83
C ALA A 63 -16.02 -4.56 6.45
N MET A 64 -15.58 -5.21 5.39
CA MET A 64 -16.06 -6.52 4.96
C MET A 64 -15.06 -7.66 5.22
N ALA A 65 -13.90 -7.38 5.80
CA ALA A 65 -12.89 -8.40 6.09
C ALA A 65 -13.47 -9.56 6.91
N GLY A 66 -13.25 -10.79 6.45
CA GLY A 66 -13.79 -12.02 7.05
C GLY A 66 -15.26 -12.34 6.71
N LEU A 67 -16.01 -11.44 6.05
CA LEU A 67 -17.40 -11.72 5.66
C LEU A 67 -17.52 -12.57 4.39
N GLY A 68 -16.46 -12.71 3.64
CA GLY A 68 -16.36 -13.57 2.47
C GLY A 68 -15.98 -15.03 2.77
N GLU A 69 -15.65 -15.39 4.02
CA GLU A 69 -15.10 -16.71 4.41
C GLU A 69 -16.15 -17.80 4.58
N THR A 70 -17.25 -17.74 3.85
CA THR A 70 -18.32 -18.73 3.92
C THR A 70 -18.42 -19.48 2.60
N ALA A 71 -17.93 -20.71 2.57
CA ALA A 71 -18.04 -21.55 1.38
C ALA A 71 -19.50 -21.78 0.97
N ARG A 72 -19.80 -21.62 -0.30
CA ARG A 72 -21.11 -21.85 -0.90
C ARG A 72 -21.06 -23.13 -1.77
N PRO A 73 -22.19 -23.84 -1.97
CA PRO A 73 -22.24 -24.92 -2.95
C PRO A 73 -21.89 -24.38 -4.36
N GLY A 74 -20.87 -24.95 -5.00
CA GLY A 74 -20.34 -24.51 -6.29
C GLY A 74 -18.92 -23.98 -6.18
N GLU A 75 -18.48 -23.23 -7.17
CA GLU A 75 -17.18 -22.57 -7.14
C GLU A 75 -17.24 -21.34 -6.24
N ASP A 76 -16.30 -21.25 -5.31
CA ASP A 76 -16.08 -20.08 -4.45
C ASP A 76 -14.72 -19.51 -4.81
N ASP A 77 -14.74 -18.34 -5.44
CA ASP A 77 -13.57 -17.71 -6.04
C ASP A 77 -13.63 -16.17 -5.91
N PHE A 78 -12.66 -15.49 -6.50
CA PHE A 78 -12.62 -14.03 -6.61
C PHE A 78 -13.97 -13.41 -7.10
N TRP A 79 -14.70 -14.10 -7.99
CA TRP A 79 -15.92 -13.56 -8.57
C TRP A 79 -17.10 -13.63 -7.62
N SER A 80 -17.20 -14.70 -6.81
CA SER A 80 -18.21 -14.83 -5.74
C SER A 80 -17.95 -13.83 -4.60
N TRP A 81 -16.70 -13.59 -4.24
CA TRP A 81 -16.28 -12.58 -3.27
C TRP A 81 -16.72 -11.17 -3.70
N ARG A 82 -16.61 -10.82 -4.98
CA ARG A 82 -17.06 -9.52 -5.52
C ARG A 82 -18.54 -9.23 -5.28
N GLU A 83 -19.40 -10.24 -5.28
CA GLU A 83 -20.84 -10.05 -5.01
C GLU A 83 -21.06 -9.56 -3.56
N VAL A 84 -20.29 -10.08 -2.59
CA VAL A 84 -20.31 -9.60 -1.20
C VAL A 84 -19.89 -8.13 -1.15
N MET A 85 -18.83 -7.77 -1.87
CA MET A 85 -18.33 -6.40 -1.98
C MET A 85 -19.40 -5.45 -2.55
N TYR A 86 -20.11 -5.83 -3.62
CA TYR A 86 -21.14 -4.99 -4.23
C TYR A 86 -22.33 -4.78 -3.28
N ALA A 87 -22.76 -5.82 -2.56
CA ALA A 87 -23.83 -5.71 -1.58
C ALA A 87 -23.44 -4.74 -0.44
N PHE A 88 -22.19 -4.76 -0.03
CA PHE A 88 -21.67 -3.85 0.98
C PHE A 88 -21.58 -2.41 0.48
N LEU A 89 -21.07 -2.20 -0.71
CA LEU A 89 -20.97 -0.90 -1.36
C LEU A 89 -22.33 -0.21 -1.57
N ALA A 90 -23.40 -0.97 -1.75
CA ALA A 90 -24.75 -0.43 -1.89
C ALA A 90 -25.22 0.38 -0.65
N LYS A 91 -24.53 0.27 0.49
CA LYS A 91 -24.86 0.96 1.76
C LYS A 91 -23.79 1.98 2.19
N LEU A 92 -22.59 1.96 1.60
CA LEU A 92 -21.44 2.76 2.00
C LEU A 92 -21.60 4.21 1.54
N GLY A 93 -21.88 5.13 2.44
CA GLY A 93 -21.85 6.59 2.18
C GLY A 93 -20.52 7.24 2.57
N PRO A 94 -20.37 8.57 2.34
CA PRO A 94 -19.13 9.29 2.65
C PRO A 94 -18.72 9.20 4.13
N ARG A 95 -19.67 9.30 5.05
CA ARG A 95 -19.39 9.22 6.50
C ARG A 95 -18.95 7.82 6.93
N GLU A 96 -19.55 6.79 6.35
CA GLU A 96 -19.17 5.41 6.61
C GLU A 96 -17.77 5.12 6.04
N LEU A 97 -17.47 5.61 4.84
CA LEU A 97 -16.13 5.50 4.27
C LEU A 97 -15.08 6.16 5.16
N GLU A 98 -15.33 7.40 5.61
CA GLU A 98 -14.42 8.13 6.49
C GLU A 98 -14.17 7.37 7.80
N ALA A 99 -15.22 6.86 8.44
CA ALA A 99 -15.08 6.11 9.69
C ALA A 99 -14.29 4.80 9.51
N VAL A 100 -14.57 4.06 8.43
CA VAL A 100 -13.87 2.81 8.10
C VAL A 100 -12.39 3.08 7.77
N ALA A 101 -12.12 4.07 6.93
CA ALA A 101 -10.76 4.43 6.54
C ALA A 101 -9.94 4.97 7.73
N THR A 102 -10.55 5.80 8.59
CA THR A 102 -9.84 6.30 9.79
C THR A 102 -9.43 5.16 10.72
N GLN A 103 -10.35 4.21 10.99
CA GLN A 103 -10.03 3.04 11.80
C GLN A 103 -8.91 2.20 11.18
N LEU A 104 -9.00 1.92 9.89
CA LEU A 104 -7.97 1.18 9.16
C LEU A 104 -6.60 1.88 9.28
N TYR A 105 -6.53 3.18 9.01
CA TYR A 105 -5.27 3.92 9.00
C TYR A 105 -4.65 4.00 10.40
N VAL A 106 -5.47 4.06 11.45
CA VAL A 106 -5.02 3.92 12.84
C VAL A 106 -4.40 2.53 13.07
N GLU A 107 -5.03 1.46 12.61
CA GLU A 107 -4.49 0.10 12.74
C GLU A 107 -3.18 -0.05 11.97
N LEU A 108 -3.09 0.45 10.75
CA LEU A 108 -1.88 0.43 9.93
C LEU A 108 -0.71 1.17 10.61
N ALA A 109 -0.96 2.37 11.14
CA ALA A 109 0.04 3.14 11.87
C ALA A 109 0.55 2.39 13.12
N LYS A 110 -0.34 1.75 13.88
CA LYS A 110 0.02 0.94 15.06
C LYS A 110 0.89 -0.27 14.72
N HIS A 111 0.86 -0.74 13.47
CA HIS A 111 1.70 -1.85 13.01
C HIS A 111 2.97 -1.41 12.28
N GLY A 112 3.18 -0.11 12.07
CA GLY A 112 4.43 0.43 11.51
C GLY A 112 4.36 0.82 10.03
N PHE A 113 3.16 0.83 9.41
CA PHE A 113 2.97 1.56 8.17
C PHE A 113 2.91 3.08 8.46
N THR A 114 3.63 3.88 7.70
CA THR A 114 3.71 5.34 7.89
C THR A 114 3.14 6.13 6.71
N SER A 115 2.88 5.44 5.61
CA SER A 115 2.18 5.98 4.45
C SER A 115 1.35 4.90 3.76
N ILE A 116 0.35 5.34 2.99
CA ILE A 116 -0.56 4.46 2.26
C ILE A 116 -0.77 4.97 0.84
N ALA A 117 -0.82 4.09 -0.14
CA ALA A 117 -1.31 4.38 -1.48
C ALA A 117 -2.73 3.81 -1.61
N GLU A 118 -3.71 4.69 -1.57
CA GLU A 118 -5.13 4.36 -1.58
C GLU A 118 -5.67 4.33 -3.00
N PHE A 119 -5.96 3.13 -3.50
CA PHE A 119 -6.49 2.85 -4.84
C PHE A 119 -8.01 3.02 -4.81
N HIS A 120 -8.47 4.26 -5.04
CA HIS A 120 -9.82 4.71 -4.76
C HIS A 120 -10.71 4.73 -6.00
N TYR A 121 -11.73 3.85 -6.05
CA TYR A 121 -12.65 3.75 -7.19
C TYR A 121 -14.14 4.01 -6.86
N VAL A 122 -14.49 4.35 -5.62
CA VAL A 122 -15.88 4.65 -5.26
C VAL A 122 -16.14 6.15 -5.40
N HIS A 123 -16.42 6.61 -6.61
CA HIS A 123 -16.54 8.04 -6.91
C HIS A 123 -17.96 8.58 -6.83
N ALA A 124 -18.96 7.75 -7.16
CA ALA A 124 -20.35 8.15 -7.27
C ALA A 124 -21.16 7.82 -6.01
N ASP A 125 -22.32 8.45 -5.88
CA ASP A 125 -23.29 8.21 -4.80
C ASP A 125 -23.93 6.81 -4.90
N LEU A 126 -24.86 6.48 -3.99
CA LEU A 126 -25.53 5.18 -3.96
C LEU A 126 -26.38 4.90 -5.21
N LYS A 127 -26.73 5.95 -5.98
CA LYS A 127 -27.48 5.86 -7.22
C LYS A 127 -26.59 5.83 -8.47
N GLY A 128 -25.27 5.94 -8.29
CA GLY A 128 -24.28 6.02 -9.39
C GLY A 128 -24.17 7.41 -9.99
N GLN A 129 -24.60 8.46 -9.28
CA GLN A 129 -24.49 9.84 -9.73
C GLN A 129 -23.26 10.51 -9.07
N PRO A 130 -22.55 11.40 -9.78
CA PRO A 130 -21.52 12.22 -9.16
C PRO A 130 -22.06 13.02 -7.98
N TYR A 131 -21.26 13.17 -6.91
CA TYR A 131 -21.56 14.10 -5.82
C TYR A 131 -21.50 15.53 -6.33
N GLU A 132 -22.18 16.48 -5.65
CA GLU A 132 -22.08 17.92 -5.91
C GLU A 132 -20.61 18.39 -5.84
N THR A 133 -19.89 17.95 -4.81
CA THR A 133 -18.43 18.05 -4.75
C THR A 133 -17.83 16.79 -5.34
N VAL A 134 -17.31 16.86 -6.57
CA VAL A 134 -16.80 15.68 -7.29
C VAL A 134 -15.68 14.96 -6.55
N THR A 135 -14.96 15.63 -5.65
CA THR A 135 -13.88 15.07 -4.82
C THR A 135 -14.38 14.48 -3.49
N GLU A 136 -15.68 14.49 -3.18
CA GLU A 136 -16.26 14.13 -1.86
C GLU A 136 -15.64 12.87 -1.27
N MET A 137 -15.64 11.77 -1.99
CA MET A 137 -15.15 10.49 -1.48
C MET A 137 -13.62 10.48 -1.30
N SER A 138 -12.87 11.11 -2.21
CA SER A 138 -11.42 11.27 -2.08
C SER A 138 -11.06 12.18 -0.90
N ASP A 139 -11.83 13.26 -0.68
CA ASP A 139 -11.64 14.19 0.43
C ASP A 139 -11.85 13.48 1.79
N ARG A 140 -12.79 12.51 1.87
CA ARG A 140 -13.00 11.69 3.07
C ARG A 140 -11.79 10.82 3.40
N LEU A 141 -11.18 10.21 2.39
CA LEU A 141 -9.97 9.39 2.57
C LEU A 141 -8.77 10.25 2.99
N ILE A 142 -8.60 11.42 2.38
CA ILE A 142 -7.54 12.37 2.76
C ILE A 142 -7.75 12.86 4.20
N ALA A 143 -9.00 13.19 4.58
CA ALA A 143 -9.34 13.58 5.95
C ALA A 143 -9.07 12.45 6.95
N SER A 144 -9.38 11.20 6.59
CA SER A 144 -9.09 10.01 7.41
C SER A 144 -7.58 9.82 7.61
N ALA A 145 -6.78 10.00 6.56
CA ALA A 145 -5.32 9.92 6.67
C ALA A 145 -4.75 11.03 7.57
N ALA A 146 -5.26 12.26 7.44
CA ALA A 146 -4.89 13.37 8.30
C ALA A 146 -5.26 13.12 9.78
N ALA A 147 -6.45 12.58 10.05
CA ALA A 147 -6.89 12.22 11.40
C ALA A 147 -6.01 11.11 12.01
N ALA A 148 -5.68 10.09 11.24
CA ALA A 148 -4.77 9.02 11.66
C ALA A 148 -3.30 9.48 11.70
N GLY A 149 -2.95 10.61 11.08
CA GLY A 149 -1.59 11.12 11.01
C GLY A 149 -0.66 10.34 10.07
N ILE A 150 -1.22 9.55 9.14
CA ILE A 150 -0.47 8.77 8.14
C ILE A 150 -0.36 9.55 6.83
N GLY A 151 0.76 9.43 6.13
CA GLY A 151 0.89 10.00 4.78
C GLY A 151 0.04 9.24 3.76
N ILE A 152 -0.60 9.95 2.81
CA ILE A 152 -1.42 9.32 1.79
C ILE A 152 -0.94 9.65 0.37
N THR A 153 -0.91 8.64 -0.49
CA THR A 153 -0.92 8.80 -1.94
C THR A 153 -2.30 8.41 -2.44
N ILE A 154 -3.13 9.42 -2.73
CA ILE A 154 -4.47 9.16 -3.27
C ILE A 154 -4.37 8.86 -4.76
N LEU A 155 -4.96 7.75 -5.18
CA LEU A 155 -4.98 7.23 -6.54
C LEU A 155 -6.42 7.17 -7.05
N PRO A 156 -6.98 8.27 -7.56
CA PRO A 156 -8.28 8.22 -8.22
C PRO A 156 -8.25 7.22 -9.38
N VAL A 157 -9.23 6.33 -9.42
CA VAL A 157 -9.25 5.20 -10.35
C VAL A 157 -10.11 5.50 -11.56
N VAL A 158 -9.53 5.32 -12.75
CA VAL A 158 -10.29 5.28 -14.00
C VAL A 158 -10.92 3.92 -14.14
N TYR A 159 -12.25 3.88 -14.25
CA TYR A 159 -13.07 2.67 -14.46
C TYR A 159 -14.14 2.95 -15.51
N ARG A 160 -14.17 2.21 -16.63
CA ARG A 160 -15.07 2.48 -17.76
C ARG A 160 -15.91 1.28 -18.17
N THR A 161 -15.38 0.07 -18.04
CA THR A 161 -15.97 -1.14 -18.64
C THR A 161 -15.94 -2.31 -17.65
N SER A 162 -16.81 -3.32 -17.88
CA SER A 162 -16.87 -4.51 -17.03
C SER A 162 -15.93 -5.63 -17.47
N GLY A 163 -15.31 -5.51 -18.64
CA GLY A 163 -14.45 -6.54 -19.21
C GLY A 163 -13.82 -6.14 -20.53
N PHE A 164 -12.90 -6.95 -21.04
CA PHE A 164 -12.23 -6.75 -22.30
C PHE A 164 -13.23 -6.59 -23.46
N GLY A 165 -12.86 -5.78 -24.47
CA GLY A 165 -13.74 -5.46 -25.59
C GLY A 165 -14.81 -4.40 -25.26
N ALA A 166 -14.55 -3.55 -24.28
CA ALA A 166 -15.37 -2.42 -23.87
C ALA A 166 -16.82 -2.81 -23.49
N LYS A 167 -16.98 -3.93 -22.76
CA LYS A 167 -18.28 -4.37 -22.26
C LYS A 167 -18.87 -3.34 -21.30
N PRO A 168 -20.18 -2.98 -21.41
CA PRO A 168 -20.79 -2.01 -20.51
C PRO A 168 -20.64 -2.38 -19.02
N PRO A 169 -20.51 -1.39 -18.12
CA PRO A 169 -20.50 -1.63 -16.68
C PRO A 169 -21.79 -2.34 -16.21
N THR A 170 -21.63 -3.19 -15.20
CA THR A 170 -22.78 -3.84 -14.53
C THR A 170 -23.39 -2.90 -13.47
N GLU A 171 -24.59 -3.25 -12.96
CA GLU A 171 -25.25 -2.49 -11.91
C GLU A 171 -24.36 -2.36 -10.64
N GLY A 172 -23.62 -3.43 -10.28
CA GLY A 172 -22.69 -3.40 -9.13
C GLY A 172 -21.53 -2.41 -9.31
N GLN A 173 -21.20 -2.04 -10.54
CA GLN A 173 -20.08 -1.15 -10.90
C GLN A 173 -20.48 0.32 -11.08
N LYS A 174 -21.77 0.65 -10.98
CA LYS A 174 -22.28 2.01 -11.24
C LYS A 174 -21.63 3.10 -10.39
N ARG A 175 -21.13 2.77 -9.20
CA ARG A 175 -20.46 3.72 -8.31
C ARG A 175 -18.99 3.98 -8.67
N PHE A 176 -18.41 3.17 -9.53
CA PHE A 176 -17.02 3.28 -9.98
C PHE A 176 -16.89 4.13 -11.22
N THR A 177 -17.96 4.15 -12.02
CA THR A 177 -17.95 4.82 -13.31
C THR A 177 -18.56 6.22 -13.19
N ILE A 178 -17.79 7.23 -13.56
CA ILE A 178 -18.25 8.62 -13.70
C ILE A 178 -17.88 9.12 -15.11
N PRO A 179 -18.59 10.14 -15.63
CA PRO A 179 -18.24 10.73 -16.92
C PRO A 179 -16.78 11.18 -16.98
N GLU A 180 -16.17 11.14 -18.16
CA GLU A 180 -14.76 11.48 -18.34
C GLU A 180 -14.44 12.91 -17.87
N ASP A 181 -15.27 13.90 -18.28
CA ASP A 181 -15.08 15.28 -17.87
C ASP A 181 -15.19 15.47 -16.34
N THR A 182 -16.10 14.71 -15.71
CA THR A 182 -16.22 14.70 -14.24
C THR A 182 -14.97 14.10 -13.59
N PHE A 183 -14.42 13.02 -14.13
CA PHE A 183 -13.19 12.43 -13.63
C PHE A 183 -12.00 13.38 -13.81
N ASN A 184 -11.92 14.04 -14.96
CA ASN A 184 -10.86 15.02 -15.24
C ASN A 184 -10.92 16.21 -14.26
N ASP A 185 -12.12 16.73 -13.96
CA ASP A 185 -12.33 17.79 -12.96
C ASP A 185 -11.94 17.32 -11.54
N LEU A 186 -12.35 16.09 -11.15
CA LEU A 186 -11.95 15.46 -9.89
C LEU A 186 -10.42 15.42 -9.76
N TYR A 187 -9.75 14.85 -10.76
CA TYR A 187 -8.30 14.70 -10.76
C TYR A 187 -7.58 16.03 -10.71
N GLU A 188 -7.99 16.99 -11.55
CA GLU A 188 -7.39 18.34 -11.61
C GLU A 188 -7.51 19.06 -10.26
N ARG A 189 -8.68 19.01 -9.61
CA ARG A 189 -8.89 19.62 -8.28
C ARG A 189 -7.96 19.03 -7.23
N LEU A 190 -7.84 17.71 -7.16
CA LEU A 190 -6.94 17.05 -6.23
C LEU A 190 -5.48 17.42 -6.51
N ALA A 191 -5.04 17.31 -7.76
CA ALA A 191 -3.66 17.60 -8.16
C ALA A 191 -3.24 19.05 -7.88
N ARG A 192 -4.14 20.02 -8.10
CA ARG A 192 -3.87 21.43 -7.81
C ARG A 192 -3.85 21.72 -6.30
N ARG A 193 -4.83 21.18 -5.55
CA ARG A 193 -4.98 21.40 -4.11
C ARG A 193 -3.79 20.89 -3.32
N HIS A 194 -3.31 19.70 -3.65
CA HIS A 194 -2.29 19.00 -2.88
C HIS A 194 -0.88 19.05 -3.50
N ARG A 195 -0.64 19.95 -4.46
CA ARG A 195 0.63 20.02 -5.20
C ARG A 195 1.88 20.13 -4.29
N ASN A 196 1.76 20.85 -3.18
CA ASN A 196 2.85 21.13 -2.25
C ASN A 196 2.59 20.57 -0.85
N ASP A 197 1.65 19.65 -0.71
CA ASP A 197 1.30 19.06 0.57
C ASP A 197 2.29 17.92 0.90
N PRO A 198 3.07 18.03 1.99
CA PRO A 198 4.04 16.98 2.34
C PRO A 198 3.35 15.68 2.78
N ASN A 199 2.08 15.71 3.16
CA ASN A 199 1.32 14.56 3.64
C ASN A 199 0.48 13.89 2.55
N VAL A 200 0.15 14.61 1.46
CA VAL A 200 -0.71 14.10 0.39
C VAL A 200 0.04 14.11 -0.94
N ARG A 201 0.14 12.97 -1.58
CA ARG A 201 0.59 12.79 -2.95
C ARG A 201 -0.61 12.42 -3.83
N VAL A 202 -0.69 12.94 -5.04
CA VAL A 202 -1.74 12.56 -5.99
C VAL A 202 -1.11 11.78 -7.13
N GLY A 203 -1.58 10.56 -7.35
CA GLY A 203 -1.27 9.74 -8.50
C GLY A 203 -2.55 9.42 -9.27
N ILE A 204 -2.51 8.42 -10.14
CA ILE A 204 -3.67 7.94 -10.89
C ILE A 204 -3.64 6.42 -10.99
N ALA A 205 -4.80 5.80 -11.09
CA ALA A 205 -4.86 4.38 -11.33
C ALA A 205 -5.85 4.02 -12.45
N PRO A 206 -5.38 3.64 -13.65
CA PRO A 206 -6.17 2.80 -14.52
C PRO A 206 -6.47 1.49 -13.79
N HIS A 207 -7.75 1.18 -13.50
CA HIS A 207 -8.08 0.03 -12.65
C HIS A 207 -7.38 -1.27 -13.10
N SER A 208 -7.56 -1.63 -14.36
CA SER A 208 -6.99 -2.82 -15.00
C SER A 208 -7.28 -2.74 -16.51
N LEU A 209 -6.62 -3.54 -17.33
CA LEU A 209 -6.88 -3.56 -18.77
C LEU A 209 -8.30 -4.03 -19.14
N ARG A 210 -8.95 -4.81 -18.29
CA ARG A 210 -10.36 -5.22 -18.46
C ARG A 210 -11.36 -4.10 -18.16
N ALA A 211 -10.96 -3.13 -17.33
CA ALA A 211 -11.83 -2.04 -16.89
C ALA A 211 -11.55 -0.70 -17.59
N VAL A 212 -10.42 -0.58 -18.29
CA VAL A 212 -9.98 0.66 -18.95
C VAL A 212 -9.61 0.35 -20.39
N PRO A 213 -10.44 0.78 -21.36
CA PRO A 213 -10.12 0.65 -22.77
C PRO A 213 -8.82 1.35 -23.17
N PRO A 214 -8.14 0.93 -24.26
CA PRO A 214 -6.83 1.46 -24.66
C PRO A 214 -6.76 2.99 -24.75
N ALA A 215 -7.76 3.62 -25.37
CA ALA A 215 -7.80 5.07 -25.49
C ALA A 215 -7.96 5.79 -24.13
N ASP A 216 -8.72 5.20 -23.20
CA ASP A 216 -8.88 5.74 -21.85
C ASP A 216 -7.60 5.57 -21.03
N LEU A 217 -6.87 4.48 -21.22
CA LEU A 217 -5.56 4.26 -20.60
C LEU A 217 -4.57 5.37 -21.01
N THR A 218 -4.49 5.65 -22.30
CA THR A 218 -3.61 6.73 -22.82
C THR A 218 -4.00 8.08 -22.22
N ARG A 219 -5.30 8.44 -22.22
CA ARG A 219 -5.79 9.71 -21.67
C ARG A 219 -5.55 9.83 -20.17
N ALA A 220 -5.68 8.73 -19.42
CA ALA A 220 -5.39 8.72 -17.98
C ALA A 220 -3.92 9.01 -17.69
N ILE A 221 -3.00 8.39 -18.44
CA ILE A 221 -1.56 8.64 -18.33
C ILE A 221 -1.24 10.10 -18.68
N GLU A 222 -1.76 10.59 -19.80
CA GLU A 222 -1.57 11.98 -20.25
C GLU A 222 -2.10 12.99 -19.22
N LEU A 223 -3.28 12.75 -18.64
CA LEU A 223 -3.85 13.57 -17.58
C LEU A 223 -2.91 13.67 -16.37
N ALA A 224 -2.43 12.54 -15.87
CA ALA A 224 -1.50 12.53 -14.74
C ALA A 224 -0.20 13.29 -15.05
N ARG A 225 0.42 12.99 -16.18
CA ARG A 225 1.69 13.59 -16.61
C ARG A 225 1.58 15.08 -16.93
N LYS A 226 0.40 15.59 -17.26
CA LYS A 226 0.13 17.03 -17.45
C LYS A 226 0.33 17.82 -16.16
N PHE A 227 -0.06 17.27 -15.00
CA PHE A 227 0.05 17.93 -13.70
C PHE A 227 1.37 17.63 -12.99
N ASP A 228 1.86 16.39 -13.13
CA ASP A 228 3.09 15.94 -12.51
C ASP A 228 3.73 14.82 -13.34
N LYS A 229 4.92 15.08 -13.88
CA LYS A 229 5.68 14.11 -14.68
C LYS A 229 6.10 12.85 -13.89
N THR A 230 6.11 12.95 -12.56
CA THR A 230 6.48 11.86 -11.65
C THR A 230 5.30 11.29 -10.89
N ALA A 231 4.05 11.63 -11.31
CA ALA A 231 2.85 11.11 -10.67
C ALA A 231 2.87 9.57 -10.65
N PRO A 232 2.65 8.92 -9.50
CA PRO A 232 2.52 7.47 -9.44
C PRO A 232 1.36 6.97 -10.32
N ILE A 233 1.57 5.86 -11.03
CA ILE A 233 0.55 5.19 -11.84
C ILE A 233 0.45 3.75 -11.39
N HIS A 234 -0.71 3.35 -10.85
CA HIS A 234 -0.95 2.00 -10.39
C HIS A 234 -1.97 1.29 -11.27
N ILE A 235 -1.80 -0.01 -11.46
CA ILE A 235 -2.73 -0.84 -12.23
C ILE A 235 -2.75 -2.26 -11.68
N HIS A 236 -3.96 -2.86 -11.49
CA HIS A 236 -4.07 -4.30 -11.29
C HIS A 236 -3.79 -5.01 -12.60
N ILE A 237 -2.92 -6.01 -12.58
CA ILE A 237 -2.51 -6.70 -13.80
C ILE A 237 -2.12 -8.15 -13.55
N SER A 238 -2.61 -9.05 -14.39
CA SER A 238 -2.31 -10.50 -14.31
C SER A 238 -2.54 -11.10 -12.93
N GLU A 239 -3.57 -10.63 -12.23
CA GLU A 239 -3.96 -11.07 -10.90
C GLU A 239 -4.54 -12.49 -10.94
N GLN A 240 -5.50 -12.73 -11.84
CA GLN A 240 -6.26 -13.95 -11.94
C GLN A 240 -5.99 -14.71 -13.24
N PRO A 241 -5.95 -16.06 -13.24
CA PRO A 241 -5.82 -16.85 -14.46
C PRO A 241 -6.86 -16.52 -15.53
N LYS A 242 -8.10 -16.23 -15.10
CA LYS A 242 -9.19 -15.83 -15.99
C LYS A 242 -8.91 -14.49 -16.68
N GLU A 243 -8.36 -13.51 -15.98
CA GLU A 243 -7.95 -12.23 -16.58
C GLU A 243 -6.93 -12.45 -17.69
N VAL A 244 -5.92 -13.30 -17.45
CA VAL A 244 -4.88 -13.62 -18.43
C VAL A 244 -5.49 -14.31 -19.65
N ALA A 245 -6.40 -15.27 -19.44
CA ALA A 245 -7.09 -15.98 -20.53
C ALA A 245 -7.97 -15.04 -21.35
N ASP A 246 -8.78 -14.20 -20.70
CA ASP A 246 -9.66 -13.24 -21.35
C ASP A 246 -8.87 -12.19 -22.14
N CYS A 247 -7.72 -11.72 -21.62
CA CYS A 247 -6.83 -10.80 -22.33
C CYS A 247 -6.24 -11.45 -23.59
N LYS A 248 -5.76 -12.68 -23.49
CA LYS A 248 -5.28 -13.44 -24.67
C LYS A 248 -6.35 -13.65 -25.71
N ALA A 249 -7.57 -13.96 -25.31
CA ALA A 249 -8.69 -14.11 -26.23
C ALA A 249 -9.05 -12.79 -26.95
N TRP A 250 -8.91 -11.65 -26.26
CA TRP A 250 -9.21 -10.33 -26.80
C TRP A 250 -8.09 -9.75 -27.66
N SER A 251 -6.83 -9.82 -27.22
CA SER A 251 -5.70 -9.10 -27.82
C SER A 251 -4.68 -10.01 -28.51
N GLY A 252 -4.73 -11.31 -28.26
CA GLY A 252 -3.72 -12.28 -28.74
C GLY A 252 -2.49 -12.36 -27.83
N THR A 253 -2.40 -11.57 -26.74
CA THR A 253 -1.23 -11.53 -25.84
C THR A 253 -1.65 -11.45 -24.37
N THR A 254 -0.70 -11.61 -23.45
CA THR A 254 -0.92 -11.51 -22.02
C THR A 254 -1.10 -10.05 -21.55
N PRO A 255 -1.68 -9.79 -20.37
CA PRO A 255 -1.91 -8.42 -19.91
C PRO A 255 -0.64 -7.57 -19.81
N ILE A 256 0.43 -8.13 -19.24
CA ILE A 256 1.70 -7.40 -19.07
C ILE A 256 2.35 -7.13 -20.43
N ASP A 257 2.47 -8.13 -21.30
CA ASP A 257 3.00 -7.92 -22.66
C ASP A 257 2.18 -6.87 -23.42
N TRP A 258 0.85 -6.92 -23.30
CA TRP A 258 -0.02 -5.90 -23.92
C TRP A 258 0.27 -4.51 -23.37
N LEU A 259 0.39 -4.36 -22.05
CA LEU A 259 0.67 -3.07 -21.41
C LEU A 259 1.99 -2.48 -21.90
N TYR A 260 3.07 -3.27 -21.93
CA TYR A 260 4.38 -2.82 -22.38
C TYR A 260 4.45 -2.50 -23.87
N ALA A 261 3.61 -3.13 -24.69
CA ALA A 261 3.48 -2.80 -26.11
C ALA A 261 2.71 -1.50 -26.37
N ASN A 262 1.86 -1.05 -25.44
CA ASN A 262 0.94 0.07 -25.64
C ASN A 262 1.15 1.27 -24.69
N ALA A 263 1.98 1.14 -23.69
CA ALA A 263 2.30 2.21 -22.72
C ALA A 263 3.79 2.25 -22.40
N ALA A 264 4.31 3.46 -22.17
CA ALA A 264 5.66 3.65 -21.65
C ALA A 264 5.69 3.42 -20.14
N VAL A 265 5.88 2.17 -19.74
CA VAL A 265 6.00 1.78 -18.33
C VAL A 265 7.39 2.14 -17.81
N ASP A 266 7.46 2.94 -16.76
CA ASP A 266 8.69 3.45 -16.16
C ASP A 266 8.72 3.24 -14.62
N GLU A 267 9.71 3.79 -13.95
CA GLU A 267 9.90 3.70 -12.48
C GLU A 267 8.77 4.33 -11.65
N ASN A 268 7.86 5.08 -12.25
CA ASN A 268 6.70 5.65 -11.56
C ASN A 268 5.47 4.75 -11.59
N TRP A 269 5.58 3.57 -12.19
CA TRP A 269 4.50 2.58 -12.23
C TRP A 269 4.59 1.59 -11.10
N CYS A 270 3.42 1.20 -10.59
CA CYS A 270 3.22 0.05 -9.73
C CYS A 270 2.27 -0.93 -10.41
N LEU A 271 2.79 -2.11 -10.73
CA LEU A 271 2.06 -3.23 -11.31
C LEU A 271 1.57 -4.10 -10.16
N VAL A 272 0.30 -3.92 -9.76
CA VAL A 272 -0.27 -4.59 -8.60
C VAL A 272 -0.55 -6.05 -8.92
N HIS A 273 -0.16 -6.94 -8.03
CA HIS A 273 -0.14 -8.39 -8.09
C HIS A 273 0.89 -8.92 -9.09
N ALA A 274 0.66 -8.77 -10.38
CA ALA A 274 1.45 -9.40 -11.44
C ALA A 274 1.66 -10.93 -11.23
N THR A 275 0.78 -11.57 -10.47
CA THR A 275 0.89 -12.93 -9.92
C THR A 275 1.22 -13.96 -10.98
N HIS A 276 0.58 -13.85 -12.15
CA HIS A 276 0.73 -14.77 -13.28
C HIS A 276 1.70 -14.27 -14.36
N ALA A 277 2.71 -13.48 -13.96
CA ALA A 277 3.75 -13.02 -14.88
C ALA A 277 4.58 -14.18 -15.43
N THR A 278 4.75 -14.21 -16.74
CA THR A 278 5.66 -15.15 -17.42
C THR A 278 7.13 -14.75 -17.19
N PRO A 279 8.11 -15.64 -17.40
CA PRO A 279 9.53 -15.27 -17.28
C PRO A 279 9.95 -14.07 -18.13
N GLY A 280 9.37 -13.92 -19.34
CA GLY A 280 9.60 -12.76 -20.20
C GLY A 280 9.06 -11.46 -19.60
N GLU A 281 7.86 -11.51 -19.06
CA GLU A 281 7.22 -10.37 -18.40
C GLU A 281 7.93 -9.96 -17.11
N VAL A 282 8.43 -10.92 -16.34
CA VAL A 282 9.30 -10.65 -15.17
C VAL A 282 10.51 -9.81 -15.60
N THR A 283 11.11 -10.13 -16.76
CA THR A 283 12.23 -9.37 -17.32
C THR A 283 11.81 -7.95 -17.76
N LEU A 284 10.62 -7.80 -18.36
CA LEU A 284 10.10 -6.48 -18.72
C LEU A 284 9.90 -5.59 -17.49
N ILE A 285 9.28 -6.13 -16.45
CA ILE A 285 9.03 -5.37 -15.19
C ILE A 285 10.36 -4.95 -14.55
N ALA A 286 11.34 -5.86 -14.43
CA ALA A 286 12.63 -5.56 -13.84
C ALA A 286 13.37 -4.46 -14.63
N ASN A 287 13.39 -4.55 -15.94
CA ASN A 287 14.09 -3.60 -16.83
C ASN A 287 13.47 -2.20 -16.83
N SER A 288 12.14 -2.09 -16.71
CA SER A 288 11.45 -0.79 -16.65
C SER A 288 11.64 -0.07 -15.31
N LYS A 289 12.13 -0.79 -14.28
CA LYS A 289 12.21 -0.34 -12.89
C LYS A 289 10.86 -0.04 -12.25
N ALA A 290 9.76 -0.46 -12.85
CA ALA A 290 8.45 -0.44 -12.21
C ALA A 290 8.46 -1.31 -10.96
N VAL A 291 7.63 -0.93 -9.97
CA VAL A 291 7.47 -1.72 -8.75
C VAL A 291 6.45 -2.82 -9.01
N ALA A 292 6.78 -4.07 -8.66
CA ALA A 292 5.77 -5.10 -8.52
C ALA A 292 5.12 -4.96 -7.13
N GLY A 293 3.83 -4.63 -7.11
CA GLY A 293 3.07 -4.42 -5.87
C GLY A 293 2.44 -5.72 -5.42
N ILE A 294 3.02 -6.36 -4.41
CA ILE A 294 2.58 -7.68 -3.94
C ILE A 294 1.67 -7.50 -2.72
N CYS A 295 0.55 -8.20 -2.70
CA CYS A 295 -0.44 -8.14 -1.63
C CYS A 295 -0.65 -9.52 -0.99
N PRO A 296 0.36 -10.05 -0.27
CA PRO A 296 0.46 -11.47 0.08
C PRO A 296 -0.72 -12.03 0.86
N THR A 297 -1.28 -11.27 1.81
CA THR A 297 -2.43 -11.74 2.59
C THR A 297 -3.73 -11.74 1.77
N THR A 298 -3.91 -10.79 0.86
CA THR A 298 -5.05 -10.78 -0.06
C THR A 298 -4.92 -11.87 -1.12
N GLU A 299 -3.75 -12.02 -1.72
CA GLU A 299 -3.45 -13.07 -2.71
C GLU A 299 -3.67 -14.47 -2.11
N ALA A 300 -3.30 -14.66 -0.82
CA ALA A 300 -3.58 -15.89 -0.09
C ALA A 300 -5.08 -16.07 0.21
N ASN A 301 -5.79 -14.99 0.58
CA ASN A 301 -7.22 -15.01 0.89
C ASN A 301 -8.09 -15.30 -0.34
N LEU A 302 -7.70 -14.76 -1.51
CA LEU A 302 -8.41 -14.95 -2.77
C LEU A 302 -7.95 -16.18 -3.58
N GLY A 303 -6.83 -16.79 -3.17
CA GLY A 303 -6.27 -17.94 -3.88
C GLY A 303 -5.63 -17.57 -5.23
N ASP A 304 -5.08 -16.36 -5.37
CA ASP A 304 -4.54 -15.85 -6.63
C ASP A 304 -3.30 -16.61 -7.09
N GLY A 305 -2.39 -16.89 -6.17
CA GLY A 305 -1.13 -17.56 -6.46
C GLY A 305 0.08 -16.84 -5.84
N ILE A 306 1.26 -17.11 -6.37
CA ILE A 306 2.51 -16.56 -5.86
C ILE A 306 3.33 -15.98 -7.01
N PHE A 307 3.65 -14.69 -6.92
CA PHE A 307 4.54 -14.00 -7.87
C PHE A 307 5.96 -14.63 -7.87
N PRO A 308 6.64 -14.74 -9.02
CA PRO A 308 7.97 -15.39 -9.16
C PRO A 308 9.11 -14.51 -8.61
N LEU A 309 9.10 -14.25 -7.29
CA LEU A 309 10.01 -13.34 -6.60
C LEU A 309 11.50 -13.66 -6.74
N PRO A 310 11.96 -14.93 -6.57
CA PRO A 310 13.39 -15.23 -6.70
C PRO A 310 13.93 -14.89 -8.07
N GLU A 311 13.17 -15.18 -9.11
CA GLU A 311 13.49 -14.91 -10.51
C GLU A 311 13.50 -13.38 -10.79
N PHE A 312 12.59 -12.64 -10.15
CA PHE A 312 12.51 -11.19 -10.25
C PHE A 312 13.66 -10.48 -9.54
N PHE A 313 14.00 -10.90 -8.31
CA PHE A 313 15.14 -10.36 -7.57
C PHE A 313 16.47 -10.67 -8.24
N ALA A 314 16.62 -11.82 -8.89
CA ALA A 314 17.83 -12.16 -9.65
C ALA A 314 18.07 -11.20 -10.83
N GLN A 315 17.05 -10.48 -11.27
CA GLN A 315 17.12 -9.46 -12.34
C GLN A 315 17.16 -8.03 -11.79
N GLY A 316 17.30 -7.85 -10.46
CA GLY A 316 17.33 -6.53 -9.82
C GLY A 316 15.94 -5.89 -9.72
N GLY A 317 14.89 -6.68 -9.84
CA GLY A 317 13.50 -6.22 -9.70
C GLY A 317 13.22 -5.68 -8.30
N ARG A 318 12.24 -4.80 -8.18
CA ARG A 318 11.86 -4.10 -6.95
C ARG A 318 10.42 -4.37 -6.62
N ILE A 319 10.16 -4.78 -5.38
CA ILE A 319 8.81 -4.96 -4.86
C ILE A 319 8.52 -3.98 -3.73
N GLY A 320 7.24 -3.80 -3.44
CA GLY A 320 6.73 -3.35 -2.16
C GLY A 320 5.53 -4.20 -1.78
N VAL A 321 5.01 -4.02 -0.56
CA VAL A 321 3.84 -4.75 -0.09
C VAL A 321 2.65 -3.84 0.13
N GLY A 322 1.45 -4.34 -0.13
CA GLY A 322 0.18 -3.70 0.10
C GLY A 322 -0.78 -4.58 0.88
N THR A 323 -1.69 -3.98 1.63
CA THR A 323 -2.73 -4.69 2.39
C THR A 323 -3.98 -4.98 1.56
N ASP A 324 -4.14 -4.27 0.45
CA ASP A 324 -5.17 -4.42 -0.58
C ASP A 324 -6.60 -4.51 -0.02
N SER A 325 -7.16 -5.71 0.18
CA SER A 325 -8.49 -5.91 0.76
C SER A 325 -8.54 -5.69 2.27
N ASN A 326 -7.42 -5.40 2.91
CA ASN A 326 -7.29 -5.08 4.33
C ASN A 326 -7.81 -6.18 5.27
N VAL A 327 -7.71 -7.44 4.87
CA VAL A 327 -7.96 -8.59 5.77
C VAL A 327 -6.92 -8.65 6.87
N CYS A 328 -5.71 -8.18 6.58
CA CYS A 328 -4.62 -7.94 7.51
C CYS A 328 -4.19 -6.47 7.49
N THR A 329 -3.64 -5.97 8.59
CA THR A 329 -3.14 -4.58 8.71
C THR A 329 -1.68 -4.52 9.17
N SER A 330 -0.97 -5.66 9.11
CA SER A 330 0.40 -5.80 9.63
C SER A 330 1.39 -6.01 8.50
N PRO A 331 2.39 -5.10 8.34
CA PRO A 331 3.45 -5.31 7.36
C PRO A 331 4.27 -6.59 7.64
N VAL A 332 4.34 -7.01 8.89
CA VAL A 332 5.01 -8.26 9.29
C VAL A 332 4.30 -9.48 8.70
N GLU A 333 2.96 -9.49 8.74
CA GLU A 333 2.19 -10.60 8.14
C GLU A 333 2.35 -10.61 6.63
N GLU A 334 2.31 -9.46 5.95
CA GLU A 334 2.55 -9.37 4.51
C GLU A 334 3.91 -9.97 4.14
N LEU A 335 4.98 -9.51 4.79
CA LEU A 335 6.34 -10.00 4.52
C LEU A 335 6.52 -11.48 4.90
N ARG A 336 5.87 -11.92 5.97
CA ARG A 336 5.92 -13.31 6.43
C ARG A 336 5.23 -14.25 5.45
N TRP A 337 4.02 -13.93 4.99
CA TRP A 337 3.29 -14.71 4.01
C TRP A 337 4.01 -14.82 2.69
N LEU A 338 4.62 -13.71 2.23
CA LEU A 338 5.43 -13.69 1.03
C LEU A 338 6.56 -14.72 1.07
N GLU A 339 7.34 -14.74 2.15
CA GLU A 339 8.44 -15.71 2.31
C GLU A 339 7.91 -17.13 2.60
N TYR A 340 6.87 -17.29 3.43
CA TYR A 340 6.33 -18.62 3.76
C TYR A 340 5.64 -19.28 2.57
N GLY A 341 4.92 -18.54 1.75
CA GLY A 341 4.37 -19.05 0.49
C GLY A 341 5.46 -19.65 -0.40
N LEU A 342 6.58 -18.94 -0.55
CA LEU A 342 7.73 -19.42 -1.29
C LEU A 342 8.39 -20.66 -0.63
N ARG A 343 8.54 -20.67 0.70
CA ARG A 343 9.10 -21.84 1.41
C ARG A 343 8.28 -23.09 1.17
N LEU A 344 6.96 -22.97 1.25
CA LEU A 344 6.03 -24.09 1.05
C LEU A 344 6.06 -24.61 -0.40
N THR A 345 6.06 -23.72 -1.37
CA THR A 345 6.05 -24.10 -2.79
C THR A 345 7.39 -24.62 -3.30
N ARG A 346 8.52 -24.10 -2.76
CA ARG A 346 9.87 -24.51 -3.18
C ARG A 346 10.47 -25.62 -2.32
N GLY A 347 9.87 -25.96 -1.16
CA GLY A 347 10.44 -26.91 -0.20
C GLY A 347 11.79 -26.46 0.36
N GLN A 348 12.01 -25.17 0.51
CA GLN A 348 13.30 -24.57 0.89
C GLN A 348 13.07 -23.50 1.96
N ARG A 349 14.15 -23.11 2.68
CA ARG A 349 14.15 -22.01 3.65
C ARG A 349 14.92 -20.80 3.11
N ASN A 350 14.56 -19.59 3.59
CA ASN A 350 15.24 -18.33 3.27
C ASN A 350 15.35 -18.12 1.75
N VAL A 351 14.19 -18.22 1.09
CA VAL A 351 14.13 -18.30 -0.38
C VAL A 351 14.50 -16.96 -1.01
N VAL A 352 13.93 -15.86 -0.50
CA VAL A 352 14.10 -14.52 -1.11
C VAL A 352 15.52 -13.97 -0.95
N SER A 353 16.21 -14.27 0.15
CA SER A 353 17.57 -13.78 0.42
C SER A 353 18.66 -14.71 -0.10
N ARG A 354 18.32 -15.86 -0.67
CA ARG A 354 19.28 -16.90 -1.01
C ARG A 354 20.34 -16.46 -2.03
N ALA A 355 19.96 -15.65 -2.98
CA ALA A 355 20.87 -15.16 -4.03
C ALA A 355 21.86 -14.09 -3.51
N VAL A 356 21.44 -13.31 -2.51
CA VAL A 356 22.23 -12.20 -1.98
C VAL A 356 22.90 -12.53 -0.64
N GLY A 357 22.44 -13.59 0.04
CA GLY A 357 22.88 -13.97 1.37
C GLY A 357 22.33 -13.05 2.48
N GLY A 358 22.74 -13.29 3.72
CA GLY A 358 22.38 -12.45 4.87
C GLY A 358 20.99 -12.73 5.45
N SER A 359 20.43 -11.73 6.15
CA SER A 359 19.14 -11.80 6.82
C SER A 359 17.99 -11.80 5.83
N THR A 360 17.09 -12.76 5.95
CA THR A 360 15.85 -12.80 5.16
C THR A 360 14.90 -11.66 5.55
N GLY A 361 14.77 -11.40 6.86
CA GLY A 361 13.93 -10.31 7.36
C GLY A 361 14.46 -8.93 6.97
N GLY A 362 15.77 -8.72 7.11
CA GLY A 362 16.42 -7.47 6.70
C GLY A 362 16.25 -7.19 5.21
N PHE A 363 16.44 -8.21 4.35
CA PHE A 363 16.24 -8.09 2.92
C PHE A 363 14.79 -7.72 2.56
N LEU A 364 13.82 -8.43 3.14
CA LEU A 364 12.38 -8.15 2.91
C LEU A 364 11.98 -6.75 3.38
N LEU A 365 12.46 -6.33 4.55
CA LEU A 365 12.20 -4.98 5.06
C LEU A 365 12.74 -3.91 4.10
N ASP A 366 13.97 -4.07 3.60
CA ASP A 366 14.56 -3.13 2.66
C ASP A 366 13.76 -3.05 1.35
N GLN A 367 13.32 -4.20 0.82
CA GLN A 367 12.47 -4.22 -0.37
C GLN A 367 11.14 -3.48 -0.13
N ALA A 368 10.45 -3.77 0.96
CA ALA A 368 9.18 -3.13 1.30
C ALA A 368 9.32 -1.60 1.50
N VAL A 369 10.36 -1.17 2.22
CA VAL A 369 10.64 0.25 2.46
C VAL A 369 10.93 0.99 1.15
N ILE A 370 11.83 0.46 0.32
CA ILE A 370 12.24 1.12 -0.92
C ILE A 370 11.11 1.08 -1.96
N GLY A 371 10.46 -0.08 -2.12
CA GLY A 371 9.40 -0.25 -3.10
C GLY A 371 8.13 0.49 -2.72
N GLY A 372 7.74 0.48 -1.44
CA GLY A 372 6.60 1.26 -0.95
C GLY A 372 6.80 2.77 -1.15
N ALA A 373 7.99 3.28 -0.85
CA ALA A 373 8.34 4.68 -1.08
C ALA A 373 8.27 5.06 -2.57
N GLN A 374 8.82 4.21 -3.45
CA GLN A 374 8.80 4.43 -4.90
C GLN A 374 7.37 4.38 -5.46
N ALA A 375 6.60 3.33 -5.13
CA ALA A 375 5.23 3.16 -5.60
C ALA A 375 4.33 4.31 -5.13
N GLY A 376 4.49 4.76 -3.88
CA GLY A 376 3.78 5.93 -3.34
C GLY A 376 4.27 7.27 -3.88
N GLY A 377 5.41 7.31 -4.60
CA GLY A 377 6.03 8.54 -5.06
C GLY A 377 6.45 9.47 -3.91
N ARG A 378 6.85 8.90 -2.76
CA ARG A 378 7.16 9.61 -1.52
C ARG A 378 8.56 9.26 -1.02
N LYS A 379 9.25 10.22 -0.42
CA LYS A 379 10.53 9.96 0.26
C LYS A 379 10.30 9.54 1.71
N THR A 380 9.84 8.31 1.93
CA THR A 380 9.50 7.75 3.25
C THR A 380 10.31 6.50 3.55
N GLY A 381 10.50 6.18 4.82
CA GLY A 381 11.06 4.92 5.30
C GLY A 381 12.58 4.81 5.36
N ARG A 382 13.34 5.68 4.71
CA ARG A 382 14.80 5.70 4.87
C ARG A 382 15.21 6.74 5.91
N LEU A 383 16.01 6.33 6.88
CA LEU A 383 16.52 7.21 7.93
C LEU A 383 17.78 7.93 7.44
N GLU A 384 17.59 8.83 6.48
CA GLU A 384 18.67 9.65 5.92
C GLU A 384 18.21 11.06 5.58
N LYS A 385 19.15 11.99 5.48
CA LYS A 385 18.88 13.40 5.16
C LYS A 385 18.05 13.55 3.88
N GLY A 386 16.99 14.36 3.95
CA GLY A 386 16.08 14.67 2.84
C GLY A 386 14.93 13.68 2.69
N TRP A 387 14.79 12.70 3.60
CA TRP A 387 13.67 11.78 3.71
C TRP A 387 12.75 12.20 4.86
N ARG A 388 11.50 11.76 4.82
CA ARG A 388 10.54 12.02 5.90
C ARG A 388 11.04 11.40 7.21
N ALA A 389 10.80 12.11 8.30
CA ALA A 389 11.11 11.65 9.65
C ALA A 389 10.03 10.64 10.12
N ASP A 390 10.01 9.48 9.48
CA ASP A 390 9.07 8.40 9.76
C ASP A 390 9.82 7.28 10.50
N PHE A 391 9.59 7.19 11.82
CA PHE A 391 10.26 6.23 12.71
C PHE A 391 9.29 5.18 13.22
N VAL A 392 9.69 3.92 13.20
CA VAL A 392 9.06 2.81 13.93
C VAL A 392 10.01 2.37 15.02
N VAL A 393 9.55 2.42 16.25
CA VAL A 393 10.34 2.07 17.45
C VAL A 393 9.88 0.71 17.94
N LEU A 394 10.77 -0.26 17.89
CA LEU A 394 10.53 -1.62 18.35
C LEU A 394 10.90 -1.74 19.85
N ASP A 395 10.01 -2.30 20.64
CA ASP A 395 10.23 -2.59 22.05
C ASP A 395 11.26 -3.73 22.22
N ARG A 396 12.45 -3.40 22.68
CA ARG A 396 13.53 -4.38 22.90
C ARG A 396 13.28 -5.33 24.06
N ASP A 397 12.36 -4.98 24.97
CA ASP A 397 11.97 -5.82 26.10
C ASP A 397 10.85 -6.79 25.74
N HIS A 398 10.26 -6.64 24.53
CA HIS A 398 9.27 -7.59 24.02
C HIS A 398 9.87 -9.00 23.89
N ALA A 399 9.13 -10.03 24.33
CA ALA A 399 9.63 -11.42 24.45
C ALA A 399 10.23 -11.96 23.13
N ALA A 400 9.68 -11.59 21.97
CA ALA A 400 10.21 -12.01 20.67
C ALA A 400 11.54 -11.32 20.31
N LEU A 401 11.87 -10.17 20.90
CA LEU A 401 13.02 -9.34 20.54
C LEU A 401 14.12 -9.33 21.62
N THR A 402 13.78 -9.69 22.86
CA THR A 402 14.74 -9.70 23.99
C THR A 402 15.97 -10.54 23.65
N GLY A 403 17.15 -9.96 23.85
CA GLY A 403 18.44 -10.61 23.54
C GLY A 403 18.76 -10.73 22.06
N ARG A 404 18.00 -10.04 21.17
CA ARG A 404 18.29 -9.95 19.73
C ARG A 404 18.95 -8.62 19.41
N ASP A 405 19.88 -8.63 18.47
CA ASP A 405 20.53 -7.42 17.98
C ASP A 405 20.84 -7.52 16.48
N GLY A 406 21.10 -6.37 15.86
CA GLY A 406 21.38 -6.27 14.43
C GLY A 406 20.25 -6.85 13.57
N GLU A 407 20.62 -7.55 12.51
CA GLU A 407 19.64 -8.14 11.59
C GLU A 407 18.81 -9.28 12.23
N HIS A 408 19.30 -9.93 13.30
CA HIS A 408 18.51 -10.90 14.03
C HIS A 408 17.30 -10.29 14.75
N LEU A 409 17.35 -8.99 15.07
CA LEU A 409 16.19 -8.29 15.61
C LEU A 409 15.09 -8.18 14.55
N ILE A 410 15.44 -7.87 13.29
CA ILE A 410 14.49 -7.82 12.17
C ILE A 410 13.96 -9.22 11.84
N ASP A 411 14.84 -10.23 11.76
CA ASP A 411 14.40 -11.61 11.54
C ASP A 411 13.42 -12.06 12.64
N SER A 412 13.67 -11.68 13.89
CA SER A 412 12.77 -12.03 15.00
C SER A 412 11.46 -11.23 14.94
N TRP A 413 11.49 -9.96 14.57
CA TRP A 413 10.29 -9.17 14.38
C TRP A 413 9.37 -9.81 13.32
N LEU A 414 9.92 -10.22 12.20
CA LEU A 414 9.15 -10.80 11.11
C LEU A 414 8.71 -12.25 11.38
N PHE A 415 9.56 -13.08 11.99
CA PHE A 415 9.37 -14.53 12.01
C PHE A 415 9.16 -15.15 13.40
N ALA A 416 9.30 -14.39 14.49
CA ALA A 416 9.22 -14.94 15.85
C ALA A 416 8.00 -14.42 16.62
N GLY A 417 6.83 -14.99 16.35
CA GLY A 417 5.61 -14.68 17.08
C GLY A 417 4.57 -13.91 16.28
N ASN A 418 3.47 -13.55 16.96
CA ASN A 418 2.31 -12.90 16.38
C ASN A 418 1.82 -11.68 17.18
N SER A 419 2.53 -11.31 18.25
CA SER A 419 2.27 -10.08 19.00
C SER A 419 3.06 -8.92 18.39
N ASN A 420 2.48 -7.73 18.42
CA ASN A 420 3.06 -6.54 17.83
C ASN A 420 4.08 -5.87 18.79
N PRO A 421 5.39 -5.83 18.47
CA PRO A 421 6.40 -5.17 19.27
C PRO A 421 6.59 -3.68 18.92
N VAL A 422 5.79 -3.12 18.00
CA VAL A 422 5.84 -1.69 17.64
C VAL A 422 5.32 -0.89 18.83
N ARG A 423 6.24 -0.24 19.53
CA ARG A 423 5.95 0.54 20.73
C ARG A 423 5.52 1.97 20.40
N ASP A 424 6.32 2.62 19.55
CA ASP A 424 6.07 4.00 19.18
C ASP A 424 6.18 4.17 17.65
N VAL A 425 5.43 5.13 17.10
CA VAL A 425 5.52 5.53 15.71
C VAL A 425 5.50 7.05 15.62
N VAL A 426 6.49 7.59 14.92
CA VAL A 426 6.59 9.01 14.58
C VAL A 426 6.47 9.16 13.07
N ILE A 427 5.64 10.08 12.59
CA ILE A 427 5.44 10.33 11.16
C ILE A 427 5.63 11.81 10.88
N GLY A 428 6.60 12.13 10.05
CA GLY A 428 6.95 13.51 9.74
C GLY A 428 7.40 14.32 10.97
N GLY A 429 7.94 13.66 11.97
CA GLY A 429 8.35 14.27 13.24
C GLY A 429 7.25 14.38 14.30
N ASP A 430 6.01 13.98 14.02
CA ASP A 430 4.90 13.97 14.96
C ASP A 430 4.71 12.59 15.59
N TRP A 431 4.51 12.55 16.93
CA TRP A 431 4.16 11.32 17.63
C TRP A 431 2.72 10.90 17.27
N ILE A 432 2.60 9.76 16.59
CA ILE A 432 1.32 9.16 16.16
C ILE A 432 0.92 8.04 17.11
N VAL A 433 1.84 7.13 17.38
CA VAL A 433 1.68 6.06 18.37
C VAL A 433 2.73 6.27 19.46
N ARG A 434 2.32 6.18 20.72
CA ARG A 434 3.21 6.28 21.89
C ARG A 434 2.81 5.25 22.93
N GLU A 435 3.78 4.47 23.37
CA GLU A 435 3.55 3.40 24.35
C GLU A 435 2.38 2.47 23.94
N PHE A 436 2.41 2.03 22.68
CA PHE A 436 1.41 1.16 22.04
C PHE A 436 0.03 1.79 21.79
N HIS A 437 -0.17 3.06 22.15
CA HIS A 437 -1.45 3.77 22.00
C HIS A 437 -1.40 4.80 20.88
N HIS A 438 -2.32 4.71 19.94
CA HIS A 438 -2.51 5.74 18.93
C HIS A 438 -3.34 6.90 19.50
N ARG A 439 -2.93 8.14 19.20
CA ARG A 439 -3.54 9.35 19.76
C ARG A 439 -5.05 9.52 19.49
N HIS A 440 -5.60 8.83 18.50
CA HIS A 440 -7.01 8.89 18.10
C HIS A 440 -7.72 7.53 18.11
N GLU A 441 -7.17 6.48 18.71
CA GLU A 441 -7.71 5.11 18.59
C GLU A 441 -9.13 4.96 19.17
N ASP A 442 -9.43 5.60 20.29
CA ASP A 442 -10.74 5.48 20.94
C ASP A 442 -11.85 6.11 20.09
N GLN A 443 -11.60 7.31 19.53
CA GLN A 443 -12.55 8.01 18.68
C GLN A 443 -12.77 7.25 17.37
N ALA A 444 -11.68 6.82 16.71
CA ALA A 444 -11.74 6.05 15.46
C ALA A 444 -12.57 4.77 15.66
N LYS A 445 -12.30 4.02 16.74
CA LYS A 445 -13.05 2.82 17.09
C LYS A 445 -14.53 3.09 17.34
N ALA A 446 -14.86 4.17 18.05
CA ALA A 446 -16.26 4.53 18.35
C ALA A 446 -17.02 4.86 17.05
N ASP A 447 -16.41 5.61 16.13
CA ASP A 447 -17.05 5.98 14.87
C ASP A 447 -17.15 4.79 13.91
N TYR A 448 -16.12 3.93 13.87
CA TYR A 448 -16.15 2.67 13.13
C TYR A 448 -17.30 1.76 13.59
N LEU A 449 -17.49 1.59 14.90
CA LEU A 449 -18.58 0.76 15.43
C LEU A 449 -19.97 1.30 15.02
N LYS A 450 -20.16 2.62 14.99
CA LYS A 450 -21.41 3.24 14.50
C LYS A 450 -21.61 2.98 13.01
N ALA A 451 -20.54 3.15 12.21
CA ALA A 451 -20.57 2.87 10.77
C ALA A 451 -20.91 1.41 10.49
N MET A 452 -20.26 0.47 11.20
CA MET A 452 -20.53 -0.97 11.05
C MET A 452 -21.96 -1.36 11.42
N THR A 453 -22.56 -0.74 12.44
CA THR A 453 -23.97 -0.96 12.80
C THR A 453 -24.89 -0.61 11.63
N LYS A 454 -24.63 0.53 10.95
CA LYS A 454 -25.40 0.95 9.77
C LYS A 454 -25.17 0.06 8.55
N LEU A 455 -23.95 -0.35 8.31
CA LEU A 455 -23.57 -1.14 7.14
C LEU A 455 -24.07 -2.60 7.22
N ARG A 456 -24.24 -3.14 8.43
CA ARG A 456 -24.75 -4.49 8.68
C ARG A 456 -26.29 -4.57 8.73
N GLY A 457 -26.97 -3.51 9.15
CA GLY A 457 -28.45 -3.41 9.15
C GLY A 457 -28.96 -3.17 7.75
#